data_56e2a26e58ae32ae309145802ceb3c67
#
_entry.id   56e2a26e58ae32ae309145802ceb3c67
#
_cell.length_a   1.000
_cell.length_b   1.000
_cell.length_c   1.000
_cell.angle_alpha   90.00
_cell.angle_beta   90.00
_cell.angle_gamma   90.00
#
_symmetry.space_group_name_H-M   'P 1'
#
loop_
_entity.id
_entity.type
_entity.pdbx_description
1 polymer ?
#
loop_
_entity_poly.entity_id
_entity_poly.type
_entity_poly.pdbx_seq_one_letter_code
_entity_poly.pdbx_strand_id
1 'polypeptide(L)'
;DTFSDYPAEALALPDLGSGYPSYNVEAIIALEPDLVLGSPLTAPEQIQALADQGLNVYVLPNPKTLDDLYLNLLTVGKLTGHEAEAAALVDGLQARVKAVTEKTASVQEKPLVFYELDASQDANAPWTTGPGTFMEMLLGLAGARNAGSVLQGEWATISLEELLQQDPDFILLGDALYGGVTPEAVEIGRASCRERV
;
A
#
# COMPACT_ATOMS: atom_id res chain seq x y z
N ASP A 1 -14.26 -8.65 5.36
CA ASP A 1 -13.57 -7.79 6.32
C ASP A 1 -14.47 -6.62 6.74
N THR A 2 -14.16 -5.94 7.82
CA THR A 2 -14.97 -4.86 8.40
C THR A 2 -14.57 -3.46 7.90
N PHE A 3 -13.64 -3.35 6.99
CA PHE A 3 -13.07 -2.10 6.51
C PHE A 3 -13.43 -1.78 5.06
N SER A 4 -13.61 -2.82 4.22
CA SER A 4 -13.88 -2.63 2.80
C SER A 4 -15.34 -2.29 2.58
N ASP A 5 -15.61 -1.19 1.89
CA ASP A 5 -16.95 -0.71 1.53
C ASP A 5 -17.17 -0.69 0.00
N TYR A 6 -16.19 -1.16 -0.76
CA TYR A 6 -16.23 -1.19 -2.21
C TYR A 6 -15.71 -2.54 -2.77
N PRO A 7 -16.35 -3.09 -3.83
CA PRO A 7 -17.63 -2.64 -4.39
C PRO A 7 -18.79 -2.94 -3.43
N ALA A 8 -19.91 -2.20 -3.55
CA ALA A 8 -21.04 -2.32 -2.62
C ALA A 8 -21.59 -3.76 -2.51
N GLU A 9 -21.52 -4.54 -3.59
CA GLU A 9 -21.91 -5.93 -3.63
C GLU A 9 -21.08 -6.82 -2.70
N ALA A 10 -19.82 -6.45 -2.43
CA ALA A 10 -18.93 -7.18 -1.52
C ALA A 10 -19.41 -7.14 -0.07
N LEU A 11 -20.18 -6.12 0.34
CA LEU A 11 -20.74 -6.00 1.70
C LEU A 11 -21.74 -7.12 2.04
N ALA A 12 -22.34 -7.75 1.03
CA ALA A 12 -23.26 -8.86 1.22
C ALA A 12 -22.59 -10.24 1.31
N LEU A 13 -21.26 -10.30 1.09
CA LEU A 13 -20.52 -11.55 1.13
C LEU A 13 -20.20 -11.95 2.57
N PRO A 14 -20.05 -13.26 2.85
CA PRO A 14 -19.63 -13.73 4.17
C PRO A 14 -18.29 -13.14 4.59
N ASP A 15 -18.23 -12.61 5.81
CA ASP A 15 -16.98 -12.17 6.41
C ASP A 15 -16.22 -13.39 6.97
N LEU A 16 -15.00 -13.60 6.48
CA LEU A 16 -14.11 -14.68 6.91
C LEU A 16 -13.20 -14.27 8.09
N GLY A 17 -13.41 -13.08 8.64
CA GLY A 17 -12.60 -12.50 9.70
C GLY A 17 -11.43 -11.66 9.19
N SER A 18 -10.66 -11.09 10.11
CA SER A 18 -9.60 -10.12 9.81
C SER A 18 -8.39 -10.72 9.06
N GLY A 19 -8.28 -12.04 8.98
CA GLY A 19 -7.16 -12.72 8.35
C GLY A 19 -5.80 -12.60 9.06
N TYR A 20 -5.70 -11.82 10.12
CA TYR A 20 -4.49 -11.68 10.91
C TYR A 20 -4.79 -11.76 12.40
N PRO A 21 -4.07 -12.57 13.17
CA PRO A 21 -2.94 -13.44 12.77
C PRO A 21 -3.36 -14.75 12.10
N SER A 22 -4.65 -15.07 11.99
CA SER A 22 -5.12 -16.32 11.39
C SER A 22 -6.47 -16.16 10.71
N TYR A 23 -6.67 -16.90 9.63
CA TYR A 23 -7.97 -17.03 8.95
C TYR A 23 -8.82 -18.09 9.60
N ASN A 24 -10.14 -17.98 9.46
CA ASN A 24 -11.06 -19.06 9.76
C ASN A 24 -11.07 -20.08 8.62
N VAL A 25 -10.15 -21.05 8.69
CA VAL A 25 -9.99 -22.10 7.66
C VAL A 25 -11.27 -22.90 7.45
N GLU A 26 -12.01 -23.22 8.52
CA GLU A 26 -13.27 -23.97 8.44
C GLU A 26 -14.35 -23.18 7.68
N ALA A 27 -14.43 -21.86 7.90
CA ALA A 27 -15.35 -21.01 7.16
C ALA A 27 -14.99 -20.92 5.67
N ILE A 28 -13.71 -20.89 5.33
CA ILE A 28 -13.25 -20.91 3.93
C ILE A 28 -13.65 -22.22 3.27
N ILE A 29 -13.40 -23.36 3.93
CA ILE A 29 -13.76 -24.70 3.41
C ILE A 29 -15.27 -24.81 3.21
N ALA A 30 -16.07 -24.30 4.15
CA ALA A 30 -17.54 -24.37 4.09
C ALA A 30 -18.13 -23.58 2.91
N LEU A 31 -17.39 -22.64 2.33
CA LEU A 31 -17.80 -21.92 1.12
C LEU A 31 -17.51 -22.67 -0.18
N GLU A 32 -16.78 -23.80 -0.11
CA GLU A 32 -16.40 -24.63 -1.27
C GLU A 32 -15.84 -23.78 -2.45
N PRO A 33 -14.85 -22.90 -2.23
CA PRO A 33 -14.38 -22.01 -3.28
C PRO A 33 -13.60 -22.77 -4.36
N ASP A 34 -13.79 -22.40 -5.62
CA ASP A 34 -12.98 -22.90 -6.73
C ASP A 34 -11.52 -22.43 -6.66
N LEU A 35 -11.30 -21.24 -6.09
CA LEU A 35 -9.99 -20.59 -5.95
C LEU A 35 -9.94 -19.77 -4.66
N VAL A 36 -8.83 -19.88 -3.95
CA VAL A 36 -8.47 -19.00 -2.82
C VAL A 36 -7.30 -18.11 -3.24
N LEU A 37 -7.47 -16.80 -3.17
CA LEU A 37 -6.38 -15.84 -3.34
C LEU A 37 -5.81 -15.47 -1.97
N GLY A 38 -4.57 -15.86 -1.73
CA GLY A 38 -3.86 -15.59 -0.48
C GLY A 38 -2.94 -14.38 -0.58
N SER A 39 -2.63 -13.79 0.59
CA SER A 39 -1.61 -12.75 0.74
C SER A 39 -0.28 -13.39 1.14
N PRO A 40 0.87 -12.82 0.74
CA PRO A 40 2.19 -13.26 1.22
C PRO A 40 2.40 -13.01 2.73
N LEU A 41 1.50 -12.25 3.37
CA LEU A 41 1.48 -12.08 4.84
C LEU A 41 0.80 -13.26 5.55
N THR A 42 0.12 -14.14 4.80
CA THR A 42 -0.51 -15.35 5.36
C THR A 42 0.59 -16.35 5.75
N ALA A 43 0.49 -16.89 6.95
CA ALA A 43 1.44 -17.89 7.42
C ALA A 43 1.45 -19.12 6.49
N PRO A 44 2.64 -19.63 6.11
CA PRO A 44 2.75 -20.78 5.20
C PRO A 44 1.94 -22.01 5.64
N GLU A 45 1.84 -22.23 6.94
CA GLU A 45 1.09 -23.33 7.53
C GLU A 45 -0.41 -23.22 7.26
N GLN A 46 -0.95 -21.99 7.21
CA GLN A 46 -2.36 -21.75 6.87
C GLN A 46 -2.64 -21.99 5.39
N ILE A 47 -1.71 -21.56 4.52
CA ILE A 47 -1.79 -21.85 3.08
C ILE A 47 -1.75 -23.35 2.85
N GLN A 48 -0.85 -24.07 3.53
CA GLN A 48 -0.73 -25.51 3.45
C GLN A 48 -2.00 -26.21 3.96
N ALA A 49 -2.57 -25.76 5.07
CA ALA A 49 -3.80 -26.31 5.63
C ALA A 49 -4.98 -26.24 4.63
N LEU A 50 -5.11 -25.14 3.88
CA LEU A 50 -6.12 -25.00 2.83
C LEU A 50 -5.82 -25.96 1.66
N ALA A 51 -4.57 -26.05 1.23
CA ALA A 51 -4.15 -26.93 0.15
C ALA A 51 -4.36 -28.42 0.50
N ASP A 52 -4.09 -28.81 1.75
CA ASP A 52 -4.31 -30.19 2.24
C ASP A 52 -5.79 -30.60 2.24
N GLN A 53 -6.70 -29.62 2.26
CA GLN A 53 -8.14 -29.84 2.07
C GLN A 53 -8.57 -29.91 0.60
N GLY A 54 -7.61 -29.83 -0.33
CA GLY A 54 -7.86 -29.90 -1.77
C GLY A 54 -8.27 -28.59 -2.42
N LEU A 55 -8.17 -27.47 -1.71
CA LEU A 55 -8.48 -26.16 -2.27
C LEU A 55 -7.34 -25.67 -3.17
N ASN A 56 -7.71 -25.03 -4.28
CA ASN A 56 -6.74 -24.34 -5.13
C ASN A 56 -6.36 -23.00 -4.49
N VAL A 57 -5.14 -22.88 -3.98
CA VAL A 57 -4.67 -21.66 -3.36
C VAL A 57 -3.60 -21.02 -4.23
N TYR A 58 -3.77 -19.74 -4.56
CA TYR A 58 -2.79 -18.93 -5.23
C TYR A 58 -2.38 -17.76 -4.35
N VAL A 59 -1.11 -17.68 -3.97
CA VAL A 59 -0.58 -16.56 -3.18
C VAL A 59 -0.09 -15.47 -4.15
N LEU A 60 -0.76 -14.32 -4.13
CA LEU A 60 -0.36 -13.15 -4.91
C LEU A 60 0.93 -12.58 -4.31
N PRO A 61 2.03 -12.46 -5.09
CA PRO A 61 3.24 -11.84 -4.56
C PRO A 61 3.01 -10.35 -4.24
N ASN A 62 3.72 -9.84 -3.23
CA ASN A 62 3.66 -8.42 -2.91
C ASN A 62 4.39 -7.62 -4.01
N PRO A 63 3.70 -6.71 -4.75
CA PRO A 63 4.32 -5.98 -5.84
C PRO A 63 5.31 -4.94 -5.28
N LYS A 64 6.53 -4.91 -5.81
CA LYS A 64 7.53 -3.89 -5.50
C LYS A 64 7.59 -2.80 -6.57
N THR A 65 7.11 -3.11 -7.76
CA THR A 65 7.05 -2.20 -8.91
C THR A 65 5.64 -2.13 -9.49
N LEU A 66 5.38 -1.13 -10.33
CA LEU A 66 4.12 -1.09 -11.08
C LEU A 66 3.99 -2.27 -12.04
N ASP A 67 5.09 -2.73 -12.63
CA ASP A 67 5.06 -3.88 -13.52
C ASP A 67 4.66 -5.16 -12.76
N ASP A 68 5.13 -5.36 -11.52
CA ASP A 68 4.68 -6.45 -10.66
C ASP A 68 3.18 -6.36 -10.37
N LEU A 69 2.68 -5.13 -10.10
CA LEU A 69 1.25 -4.90 -9.89
C LEU A 69 0.44 -5.25 -11.14
N TYR A 70 0.90 -4.81 -12.31
CA TYR A 70 0.24 -5.13 -13.59
C TYR A 70 0.21 -6.63 -13.84
N LEU A 71 1.33 -7.32 -13.56
CA LEU A 71 1.40 -8.78 -13.67
C LEU A 71 0.40 -9.46 -12.71
N ASN A 72 0.28 -8.99 -11.47
CA ASN A 72 -0.69 -9.52 -10.52
C ASN A 72 -2.13 -9.35 -11.03
N LEU A 73 -2.48 -8.17 -11.55
CA LEU A 73 -3.81 -7.92 -12.10
C LEU A 73 -4.12 -8.83 -13.29
N LEU A 74 -3.19 -8.98 -14.22
CA LEU A 74 -3.35 -9.89 -15.36
C LEU A 74 -3.44 -11.35 -14.91
N THR A 75 -2.69 -11.74 -13.88
CA THR A 75 -2.74 -13.10 -13.32
C THR A 75 -4.10 -13.38 -12.69
N VAL A 76 -4.64 -12.43 -11.90
CA VAL A 76 -5.99 -12.57 -11.34
C VAL A 76 -7.03 -12.66 -12.46
N GLY A 77 -6.96 -11.80 -13.47
CA GLY A 77 -7.82 -11.87 -14.64
C GLY A 77 -7.81 -13.25 -15.29
N LYS A 78 -6.63 -13.83 -15.50
CA LYS A 78 -6.48 -15.18 -16.06
C LYS A 78 -7.07 -16.27 -15.16
N LEU A 79 -6.84 -16.19 -13.85
CA LEU A 79 -7.33 -17.18 -12.88
C LEU A 79 -8.86 -17.14 -12.73
N THR A 80 -9.48 -15.99 -13.00
CA THR A 80 -10.93 -15.78 -12.85
C THR A 80 -11.70 -15.74 -14.18
N GLY A 81 -11.01 -15.89 -15.32
CA GLY A 81 -11.62 -15.84 -16.65
C GLY A 81 -12.01 -14.43 -17.11
N HIS A 82 -11.35 -13.38 -16.57
CA HIS A 82 -11.60 -11.96 -16.87
C HIS A 82 -10.37 -11.28 -17.50
N GLU A 83 -9.73 -11.98 -18.45
CA GLU A 83 -8.47 -11.51 -19.06
C GLU A 83 -8.63 -10.17 -19.80
N ALA A 84 -9.76 -9.99 -20.49
CA ALA A 84 -10.00 -8.77 -21.26
C ALA A 84 -10.19 -7.56 -20.36
N GLU A 85 -10.95 -7.71 -19.27
CA GLU A 85 -11.16 -6.66 -18.28
C GLU A 85 -9.88 -6.30 -17.55
N ALA A 86 -9.08 -7.31 -17.18
CA ALA A 86 -7.79 -7.10 -16.55
C ALA A 86 -6.81 -6.37 -17.47
N ALA A 87 -6.76 -6.73 -18.76
CA ALA A 87 -5.94 -6.04 -19.74
C ALA A 87 -6.37 -4.57 -19.90
N ALA A 88 -7.66 -4.30 -20.04
CA ALA A 88 -8.18 -2.94 -20.15
C ALA A 88 -7.89 -2.10 -18.88
N LEU A 89 -7.98 -2.70 -17.69
CA LEU A 89 -7.61 -2.04 -16.44
C LEU A 89 -6.13 -1.67 -16.43
N VAL A 90 -5.24 -2.61 -16.78
CA VAL A 90 -3.79 -2.37 -16.84
C VAL A 90 -3.44 -1.29 -17.84
N ASP A 91 -4.01 -1.31 -19.05
CA ASP A 91 -3.81 -0.27 -20.06
C ASP A 91 -4.22 1.12 -19.52
N GLY A 92 -5.36 1.19 -18.84
CA GLY A 92 -5.84 2.43 -18.21
C GLY A 92 -4.91 2.94 -17.11
N LEU A 93 -4.38 2.05 -16.26
CA LEU A 93 -3.42 2.39 -15.21
C LEU A 93 -2.09 2.88 -15.81
N GLN A 94 -1.56 2.18 -16.81
CA GLN A 94 -0.33 2.58 -17.50
C GLN A 94 -0.48 3.97 -18.17
N ALA A 95 -1.62 4.24 -18.81
CA ALA A 95 -1.89 5.55 -19.40
C ALA A 95 -1.92 6.66 -18.33
N ARG A 96 -2.50 6.41 -17.16
CA ARG A 96 -2.50 7.38 -16.03
C ARG A 96 -1.09 7.64 -15.50
N VAL A 97 -0.30 6.59 -15.28
CA VAL A 97 1.10 6.71 -14.83
C VAL A 97 1.91 7.49 -15.86
N LYS A 98 1.78 7.17 -17.14
CA LYS A 98 2.44 7.88 -18.22
C LYS A 98 2.09 9.37 -18.22
N ALA A 99 0.80 9.72 -18.07
CA ALA A 99 0.37 11.11 -18.02
C ALA A 99 0.97 11.90 -16.86
N VAL A 100 1.20 11.25 -15.69
CA VAL A 100 1.88 11.87 -14.56
C VAL A 100 3.36 12.03 -14.85
N THR A 101 4.05 10.98 -15.28
CA THR A 101 5.49 11.01 -15.54
C THR A 101 5.88 11.98 -16.65
N GLU A 102 5.05 12.14 -17.67
CA GLU A 102 5.25 13.16 -18.71
C GLU A 102 5.17 14.59 -18.16
N LYS A 103 4.27 14.86 -17.21
CA LYS A 103 4.17 16.16 -16.55
C LYS A 103 5.35 16.44 -15.64
N THR A 104 5.85 15.42 -14.96
CA THR A 104 6.94 15.56 -13.98
C THR A 104 8.33 15.47 -14.59
N ALA A 105 8.45 15.00 -15.84
CA ALA A 105 9.73 14.83 -16.54
C ALA A 105 10.57 16.11 -16.64
N SER A 106 9.92 17.26 -16.68
CA SER A 106 10.59 18.59 -16.78
C SER A 106 10.90 19.22 -15.43
N VAL A 107 10.49 18.60 -14.32
CA VAL A 107 10.75 19.15 -12.96
C VAL A 107 12.23 19.05 -12.64
N GLN A 108 12.90 20.20 -12.52
CA GLN A 108 14.32 20.29 -12.24
C GLN A 108 14.59 20.21 -10.72
N GLU A 109 13.81 20.95 -9.94
CA GLU A 109 13.89 20.96 -8.47
C GLU A 109 12.78 20.05 -7.92
N LYS A 110 13.18 18.85 -7.52
CA LYS A 110 12.26 17.87 -6.97
C LYS A 110 12.02 18.17 -5.49
N PRO A 111 10.78 18.43 -5.08
CA PRO A 111 10.47 18.66 -3.68
C PRO A 111 10.81 17.45 -2.81
N LEU A 112 11.22 17.71 -1.58
CA LEU A 112 11.40 16.70 -0.56
C LEU A 112 10.06 16.43 0.12
N VAL A 113 9.63 15.19 0.11
CA VAL A 113 8.33 14.77 0.65
C VAL A 113 8.55 13.79 1.79
N PHE A 114 7.95 14.08 2.92
CA PHE A 114 7.80 13.13 4.02
C PHE A 114 6.45 12.43 3.93
N TYR A 115 6.45 11.10 3.87
CA TYR A 115 5.24 10.29 3.96
C TYR A 115 5.10 9.72 5.37
N GLU A 116 4.16 10.24 6.14
CA GLU A 116 3.82 9.71 7.45
C GLU A 116 2.91 8.49 7.28
N LEU A 117 3.45 7.31 7.56
CA LEU A 117 2.68 6.07 7.47
C LEU A 117 1.82 5.88 8.72
N ASP A 118 2.42 6.06 9.90
CA ASP A 118 1.74 5.87 11.18
C ASP A 118 2.51 6.60 12.30
N ALA A 119 1.84 7.51 12.98
CA ALA A 119 2.36 8.22 14.16
C ALA A 119 1.60 7.85 15.45
N SER A 120 0.69 6.88 15.41
CA SER A 120 -0.19 6.53 16.52
C SER A 120 0.54 6.02 17.76
N GLN A 121 1.71 5.39 17.58
CA GLN A 121 2.52 4.86 18.68
C GLN A 121 3.44 5.90 19.31
N ASP A 122 4.11 6.71 18.48
CA ASP A 122 4.98 7.79 18.92
C ASP A 122 5.03 8.92 17.88
N ALA A 123 4.40 10.03 18.21
CA ALA A 123 4.39 11.22 17.35
C ALA A 123 5.78 11.86 17.16
N ASN A 124 6.76 11.54 18.02
CA ASN A 124 8.14 12.03 17.89
C ASN A 124 9.02 11.09 17.05
N ALA A 125 8.51 9.90 16.72
CA ALA A 125 9.20 8.92 15.92
C ALA A 125 8.21 8.18 14.99
N PRO A 126 7.53 8.91 14.07
CA PRO A 126 6.56 8.32 13.17
C PRO A 126 7.19 7.28 12.25
N TRP A 127 6.41 6.26 11.91
CA TRP A 127 6.75 5.33 10.86
C TRP A 127 6.67 6.00 9.49
N THR A 128 7.63 5.68 8.65
CA THR A 128 7.70 6.17 7.27
C THR A 128 8.27 5.12 6.34
N THR A 129 8.29 5.45 5.07
CA THR A 129 8.80 4.62 3.98
C THR A 129 10.26 4.95 3.70
N GLY A 130 11.11 3.92 3.76
CA GLY A 130 12.52 4.01 3.40
C GLY A 130 12.80 3.66 1.93
N PRO A 131 14.08 3.45 1.58
CA PRO A 131 14.49 3.13 0.23
C PRO A 131 13.99 1.74 -0.21
N GLY A 132 13.69 1.61 -1.51
CA GLY A 132 13.29 0.35 -2.14
C GLY A 132 11.81 0.00 -1.98
N THR A 133 11.00 0.87 -1.38
CA THR A 133 9.56 0.66 -1.26
C THR A 133 8.79 1.15 -2.50
N PHE A 134 7.58 0.62 -2.69
CA PHE A 134 6.70 1.11 -3.75
C PHE A 134 6.30 2.59 -3.53
N MET A 135 6.24 3.05 -2.28
CA MET A 135 5.96 4.46 -1.97
C MET A 135 7.08 5.38 -2.44
N GLU A 136 8.34 5.01 -2.21
CA GLU A 136 9.48 5.75 -2.75
C GLU A 136 9.44 5.82 -4.28
N MET A 137 9.11 4.69 -4.94
CA MET A 137 8.91 4.65 -6.38
C MET A 137 7.79 5.60 -6.82
N LEU A 138 6.63 5.61 -6.15
CA LEU A 138 5.51 6.49 -6.48
C LEU A 138 5.88 7.97 -6.31
N LEU A 139 6.57 8.33 -5.23
CA LEU A 139 7.09 9.69 -5.01
C LEU A 139 8.04 10.09 -6.15
N GLY A 140 8.95 9.18 -6.54
CA GLY A 140 9.86 9.40 -7.66
C GLY A 140 9.14 9.63 -9.00
N LEU A 141 8.11 8.83 -9.31
CA LEU A 141 7.27 9.00 -10.50
C LEU A 141 6.47 10.31 -10.48
N ALA A 142 6.04 10.73 -9.29
CA ALA A 142 5.40 12.03 -9.09
C ALA A 142 6.37 13.23 -9.15
N GLY A 143 7.67 12.99 -9.37
CA GLY A 143 8.70 14.03 -9.48
C GLY A 143 9.22 14.53 -8.14
N ALA A 144 9.05 13.78 -7.06
CA ALA A 144 9.49 14.11 -5.72
C ALA A 144 10.72 13.29 -5.27
N ARG A 145 11.27 13.65 -4.12
CA ARG A 145 12.27 12.89 -3.36
C ARG A 145 11.64 12.45 -2.05
N ASN A 146 11.99 11.25 -1.58
CA ASN A 146 11.51 10.71 -0.32
C ASN A 146 12.42 11.13 0.84
N ALA A 147 11.89 11.78 1.89
CA ALA A 147 12.63 12.11 3.10
C ALA A 147 13.13 10.87 3.86
N GLY A 148 12.39 9.75 3.76
CA GLY A 148 12.79 8.48 4.36
C GLY A 148 13.93 7.75 3.65
N SER A 149 14.43 8.24 2.50
CA SER A 149 15.55 7.60 1.76
C SER A 149 16.86 7.52 2.55
N VAL A 150 17.00 8.28 3.62
CA VAL A 150 18.17 8.25 4.53
C VAL A 150 18.13 7.09 5.52
N LEU A 151 16.99 6.44 5.67
CA LEU A 151 16.77 5.40 6.66
C LEU A 151 17.39 4.06 6.23
N GLN A 152 17.64 3.21 7.23
CA GLN A 152 18.07 1.84 7.01
C GLN A 152 16.84 0.92 6.96
N GLY A 153 16.60 0.33 5.78
CA GLY A 153 15.48 -0.59 5.56
C GLY A 153 14.28 0.03 4.86
N GLU A 154 13.37 -0.82 4.42
CA GLU A 154 12.18 -0.43 3.65
C GLU A 154 11.16 0.35 4.51
N TRP A 155 11.04 0.00 5.78
CA TRP A 155 10.09 0.60 6.73
C TRP A 155 10.82 0.85 8.04
N ALA A 156 10.78 2.08 8.52
CA ALA A 156 11.44 2.47 9.75
C ALA A 156 10.78 3.71 10.36
N THR A 157 11.13 3.99 11.61
CA THR A 157 10.78 5.26 12.23
C THR A 157 11.84 6.31 11.93
N ILE A 158 11.42 7.57 11.81
CA ILE A 158 12.30 8.73 11.70
C ILE A 158 12.10 9.61 12.92
N SER A 159 13.20 10.06 13.54
CA SER A 159 13.07 11.01 14.66
C SER A 159 12.59 12.37 14.19
N LEU A 160 11.83 13.07 15.04
CA LEU A 160 11.40 14.43 14.75
C LEU A 160 12.59 15.37 14.52
N GLU A 161 13.70 15.16 15.22
CA GLU A 161 14.93 15.93 15.04
C GLU A 161 15.50 15.77 13.61
N GLU A 162 15.61 14.52 13.13
CA GLU A 162 16.05 14.21 11.78
C GLU A 162 15.10 14.82 10.73
N LEU A 163 13.77 14.67 10.96
CA LEU A 163 12.76 15.22 10.06
C LEU A 163 12.85 16.75 9.96
N LEU A 164 13.04 17.45 11.11
CA LEU A 164 13.21 18.89 11.14
C LEU A 164 14.52 19.33 10.47
N GLN A 165 15.57 18.54 10.61
CA GLN A 165 16.85 18.83 9.94
C GLN A 165 16.74 18.70 8.42
N GLN A 166 15.94 17.76 7.93
CA GLN A 166 15.72 17.57 6.50
C GLN A 166 14.83 18.65 5.88
N ASP A 167 13.98 19.32 6.68
CA ASP A 167 13.05 20.39 6.28
C ASP A 167 12.24 20.01 5.00
N PRO A 168 11.38 18.98 5.05
CA PRO A 168 10.65 18.56 3.86
C PRO A 168 9.67 19.64 3.38
N ASP A 169 9.56 19.76 2.05
CA ASP A 169 8.65 20.71 1.41
C ASP A 169 7.18 20.35 1.64
N PHE A 170 6.88 19.03 1.71
CA PHE A 170 5.52 18.50 1.91
C PHE A 170 5.51 17.36 2.91
N ILE A 171 4.40 17.25 3.67
CA ILE A 171 4.05 16.08 4.47
C ILE A 171 2.77 15.47 3.93
N LEU A 172 2.82 14.17 3.59
CA LEU A 172 1.66 13.38 3.23
C LEU A 172 1.26 12.52 4.44
N LEU A 173 0.04 12.70 4.92
CA LEU A 173 -0.48 11.98 6.09
C LEU A 173 -1.23 10.72 5.64
N GLY A 174 -0.57 9.59 5.67
CA GLY A 174 -1.17 8.28 5.37
C GLY A 174 -2.15 7.81 6.44
N ASP A 175 -1.98 8.26 7.67
CA ASP A 175 -2.76 7.89 8.85
C ASP A 175 -3.89 8.89 9.22
N ALA A 176 -4.10 9.94 8.43
CA ALA A 176 -5.09 10.97 8.71
C ALA A 176 -6.52 10.42 8.95
N LEU A 177 -6.92 9.38 8.20
CA LEU A 177 -8.26 8.81 8.29
C LEU A 177 -8.44 7.85 9.47
N TYR A 178 -7.44 7.03 9.78
CA TYR A 178 -7.55 6.00 10.82
C TYR A 178 -6.79 6.35 12.11
N GLY A 179 -5.73 7.12 12.01
CA GLY A 179 -4.92 7.58 13.15
C GLY A 179 -5.46 8.86 13.79
N GLY A 180 -6.45 9.50 13.19
CA GLY A 180 -7.00 10.77 13.68
C GLY A 180 -6.00 11.93 13.64
N VAL A 181 -4.94 11.80 12.86
CA VAL A 181 -3.92 12.84 12.68
C VAL A 181 -4.48 13.94 11.80
N THR A 182 -4.46 15.16 12.28
CA THR A 182 -4.93 16.33 11.51
C THR A 182 -3.75 17.18 11.06
N PRO A 183 -3.90 17.96 9.97
CA PRO A 183 -2.86 18.91 9.56
C PRO A 183 -2.46 19.85 10.68
N GLU A 184 -3.40 20.31 11.50
CA GLU A 184 -3.16 21.22 12.63
C GLU A 184 -2.31 20.55 13.72
N ALA A 185 -2.53 19.25 14.00
CA ALA A 185 -1.73 18.52 14.98
C ALA A 185 -0.27 18.39 14.53
N VAL A 186 -0.06 18.16 13.23
CA VAL A 186 1.26 18.10 12.62
C VAL A 186 1.93 19.49 12.62
N GLU A 187 1.14 20.57 12.44
CA GLU A 187 1.64 21.96 12.54
C GLU A 187 2.25 22.27 13.89
N ILE A 188 1.52 21.97 14.93
CA ILE A 188 1.91 22.35 16.30
C ILE A 188 3.10 21.51 16.78
N GLY A 189 3.14 20.22 16.40
CA GLY A 189 4.17 19.29 16.84
C GLY A 189 5.45 19.27 16.00
N ARG A 190 5.35 19.64 14.73
CA ARG A 190 6.41 19.45 13.71
C ARG A 190 6.62 20.72 12.89
N ALA A 191 6.48 21.89 13.54
CA ALA A 191 6.45 23.18 12.89
C ALA A 191 7.63 23.40 11.95
N SER A 192 7.35 23.56 10.73
CA SER A 192 7.93 24.36 9.64
C SER A 192 7.86 23.76 8.25
N CYS A 193 6.93 22.87 7.95
CA CYS A 193 6.68 22.54 6.54
C CYS A 193 5.99 23.71 5.85
N ARG A 194 6.57 24.16 4.71
CA ARG A 194 6.17 25.37 4.02
C ARG A 194 4.85 25.29 3.28
N GLU A 195 4.40 24.08 2.91
CA GLU A 195 3.11 23.85 2.24
C GLU A 195 2.53 22.49 2.62
N ARG A 196 1.21 22.43 2.70
CA ARG A 196 0.43 21.26 3.09
C ARG A 196 -0.53 20.86 1.99
N VAL A 197 -0.61 19.58 1.75
CA VAL A 197 -1.59 18.96 0.87
C VAL A 197 -2.35 17.88 1.62
#